data_70b365b467a85cc0197b7fe42daf266c
#
_entry.id   70b365b467a85cc0197b7fe42daf266c
#
_cell.length_a   1.000
_cell.length_b   1.000
_cell.length_c   1.000
_cell.angle_alpha   90.00
_cell.angle_beta   90.00
_cell.angle_gamma   90.00
#
_symmetry.space_group_name_H-M   'P 1'
#
loop_
_entity.id
_entity.type
_entity.pdbx_description
1 polymer ?
#
loop_
_entity_poly.entity_id
_entity_poly.type
_entity_poly.pdbx_seq_one_letter_code
_entity_poly.pdbx_strand_id
1 'polypeptide(L)'
;MARKTAYWVSTVVVAALAGFAAVSYLSGAPDAVAGFTHVGYPQQLRIMLGIAKVLGAITLLVPGFVKLKEWAYAGFTFAWIAAVVAHYRAGDGPEALVPLALLVVLAISYLTRPPGR
;
A
#
# COMPACT_ATOMS: atom_id res chain seq x y z
N MET A 1 6.93 8.35 23.48
CA MET A 1 7.93 7.33 23.10
C MET A 1 7.28 6.20 22.34
N ALA A 2 6.34 5.46 22.96
CA ALA A 2 5.68 4.34 22.29
C ALA A 2 4.92 4.75 21.03
N ARG A 3 4.24 5.90 21.06
CA ARG A 3 3.51 6.41 19.90
C ARG A 3 4.42 6.73 18.73
N LYS A 4 5.56 7.37 19.00
CA LYS A 4 6.55 7.70 17.97
C LYS A 4 7.16 6.44 17.35
N THR A 5 7.47 5.46 18.18
CA THR A 5 7.98 4.16 17.71
C THR A 5 6.94 3.46 16.86
N ALA A 6 5.68 3.42 17.31
CA ALA A 6 4.59 2.80 16.55
C ALA A 6 4.41 3.48 15.19
N TYR A 7 4.47 4.81 15.14
CA TYR A 7 4.40 5.55 13.89
C TYR A 7 5.51 5.14 12.92
N TRP A 8 6.75 5.18 13.38
CA TRP A 8 7.88 4.93 12.49
C TRP A 8 7.96 3.47 12.05
N VAL A 9 7.73 2.53 12.95
CA VAL A 9 7.70 1.10 12.58
C VAL A 9 6.61 0.83 11.55
N SER A 10 5.38 1.28 11.81
CA SER A 10 4.28 1.05 10.88
C SER A 10 4.48 1.78 9.55
N THR A 11 4.96 3.02 9.58
CA THR A 11 5.19 3.81 8.36
C THR A 11 6.31 3.20 7.50
N VAL A 12 7.40 2.77 8.10
CA VAL A 12 8.50 2.13 7.37
C VAL A 12 8.05 0.79 6.78
N VAL A 13 7.27 0.01 7.53
CA VAL A 13 6.71 -1.26 7.02
C VAL A 13 5.84 -1.00 5.80
N VAL A 14 4.92 -0.05 5.88
CA VAL A 14 4.04 0.30 4.75
C VAL A 14 4.86 0.76 3.56
N ALA A 15 5.80 1.70 3.76
CA ALA A 15 6.60 2.25 2.68
C ALA A 15 7.50 1.17 2.04
N ALA A 16 8.10 0.30 2.83
CA ALA A 16 8.96 -0.77 2.34
C ALA A 16 8.17 -1.78 1.51
N LEU A 17 7.02 -2.22 2.00
CA LEU A 17 6.20 -3.20 1.29
C LEU A 17 5.57 -2.59 0.04
N ALA A 18 5.13 -1.33 0.10
CA ALA A 18 4.62 -0.63 -1.08
C ALA A 18 5.72 -0.42 -2.11
N GLY A 19 6.92 -0.06 -1.68
CA GLY A 19 8.08 0.10 -2.57
C GLY A 19 8.48 -1.20 -3.23
N PHE A 20 8.51 -2.29 -2.47
CA PHE A 20 8.80 -3.62 -3.02
C PHE A 20 7.74 -4.01 -4.06
N ALA A 21 6.46 -3.83 -3.73
CA ALA A 21 5.37 -4.12 -4.68
C ALA A 21 5.48 -3.25 -5.93
N ALA A 22 5.84 -1.97 -5.78
CA ALA A 22 6.01 -1.06 -6.90
C ALA A 22 7.11 -1.54 -7.86
N VAL A 23 8.24 -2.00 -7.34
CA VAL A 23 9.32 -2.54 -8.17
C VAL A 23 8.81 -3.77 -8.93
N SER A 24 8.11 -4.68 -8.27
CA SER A 24 7.53 -5.87 -8.92
C SER A 24 6.53 -5.49 -10.00
N TYR A 25 5.68 -4.51 -9.73
CA TYR A 25 4.64 -4.06 -10.67
C TYR A 25 5.25 -3.38 -11.90
N LEU A 26 6.21 -2.48 -11.69
CA LEU A 26 6.79 -1.68 -12.79
C LEU A 26 7.79 -2.48 -13.61
N SER A 27 8.49 -3.43 -13.00
CA SER A 27 9.45 -4.28 -13.72
C SER A 27 8.76 -5.39 -14.51
N GLY A 28 7.46 -5.59 -14.30
CA GLY A 28 6.73 -6.69 -14.95
C GLY A 28 7.12 -8.05 -14.42
N ALA A 29 7.40 -8.13 -13.13
CA ALA A 29 7.72 -9.42 -12.49
C ALA A 29 6.64 -10.46 -12.81
N PRO A 30 7.01 -11.72 -13.13
CA PRO A 30 6.02 -12.72 -13.54
C PRO A 30 4.89 -12.91 -12.53
N ASP A 31 5.18 -12.90 -11.24
CA ASP A 31 4.16 -13.06 -10.20
C ASP A 31 3.18 -11.89 -10.18
N ALA A 32 3.67 -10.67 -10.41
CA ALA A 32 2.80 -9.48 -10.44
C ALA A 32 1.90 -9.52 -11.68
N VAL A 33 2.45 -9.83 -12.84
CA VAL A 33 1.68 -9.94 -14.09
C VAL A 33 0.61 -11.03 -13.95
N ALA A 34 0.99 -12.20 -13.45
CA ALA A 34 0.06 -13.32 -13.24
C ALA A 34 -1.01 -12.98 -12.21
N GLY A 35 -0.63 -12.27 -11.13
CA GLY A 35 -1.58 -11.87 -10.09
C GLY A 35 -2.68 -10.94 -10.61
N PHE A 36 -2.33 -9.97 -11.43
CA PHE A 36 -3.33 -9.07 -12.04
C PHE A 36 -4.26 -9.83 -12.98
N THR A 37 -3.71 -10.73 -13.79
CA THR A 37 -4.53 -11.59 -14.65
C THR A 37 -5.46 -12.47 -13.83
N HIS A 38 -4.95 -13.05 -12.74
CA HIS A 38 -5.72 -13.93 -11.86
C HIS A 38 -6.97 -13.25 -11.28
N VAL A 39 -6.83 -12.00 -10.83
CA VAL A 39 -7.96 -11.25 -10.25
C VAL A 39 -8.79 -10.52 -11.31
N GLY A 40 -8.43 -10.63 -12.58
CA GLY A 40 -9.18 -10.03 -13.68
C GLY A 40 -8.92 -8.56 -13.92
N TYR A 41 -7.81 -8.03 -13.43
CA TYR A 41 -7.43 -6.63 -13.64
C TYR A 41 -6.50 -6.50 -14.85
N PRO A 42 -6.61 -5.38 -15.61
CA PRO A 42 -5.74 -5.17 -16.76
C PRO A 42 -4.30 -4.84 -16.35
N GLN A 43 -3.34 -5.16 -17.20
CA GLN A 43 -1.93 -4.87 -16.93
C GLN A 43 -1.63 -3.37 -16.87
N GLN A 44 -2.42 -2.55 -17.55
CA GLN A 44 -2.32 -1.09 -17.45
C GLN A 44 -2.53 -0.62 -16.02
N LEU A 45 -3.48 -1.22 -15.30
CA LEU A 45 -3.73 -0.90 -13.90
C LEU A 45 -2.52 -1.27 -13.03
N ARG A 46 -1.83 -2.37 -13.35
CA ARG A 46 -0.61 -2.77 -12.67
C ARG A 46 0.45 -1.66 -12.73
N ILE A 47 0.67 -1.11 -13.92
CA ILE A 47 1.63 -0.02 -14.13
C ILE A 47 1.20 1.23 -13.33
N MET A 48 -0.06 1.60 -13.43
CA MET A 48 -0.60 2.79 -12.74
C MET A 48 -0.46 2.66 -11.22
N LEU A 49 -0.81 1.50 -10.67
CA LEU A 49 -0.68 1.25 -9.24
C LEU A 49 0.78 1.20 -8.79
N GLY A 50 1.67 0.70 -9.63
CA GLY A 50 3.10 0.72 -9.34
C GLY A 50 3.63 2.14 -9.19
N ILE A 51 3.28 3.03 -10.11
CA ILE A 51 3.65 4.44 -10.04
C ILE A 51 3.06 5.09 -8.78
N ALA A 52 1.78 4.85 -8.53
CA ALA A 52 1.11 5.41 -7.36
C ALA A 52 1.75 4.94 -6.04
N LYS A 53 2.17 3.67 -5.96
CA LYS A 53 2.83 3.13 -4.77
C LYS A 53 4.20 3.75 -4.53
N VAL A 54 4.98 4.01 -5.58
CA VAL A 54 6.26 4.74 -5.45
C VAL A 54 6.01 6.13 -4.88
N LEU A 55 5.10 6.87 -5.50
CA LEU A 55 4.79 8.23 -5.07
C LEU A 55 4.25 8.25 -3.64
N GLY A 56 3.38 7.30 -3.30
CA GLY A 56 2.82 7.18 -1.96
C GLY A 56 3.88 6.86 -0.92
N ALA A 57 4.77 5.90 -1.20
CA ALA A 57 5.84 5.51 -0.29
C ALA A 57 6.78 6.69 0.00
N ILE A 58 7.20 7.41 -1.04
CA ILE A 58 8.05 8.58 -0.90
C ILE A 58 7.33 9.65 -0.06
N THR A 59 6.07 9.90 -0.35
CA THR A 59 5.27 10.90 0.37
C THR A 59 5.18 10.60 1.86
N LEU A 60 5.01 9.33 2.23
CA LEU A 60 4.93 8.96 3.65
C LEU A 60 6.25 9.16 4.38
N LEU A 61 7.38 9.03 3.70
CA LEU A 61 8.70 9.10 4.32
C LEU A 61 9.26 10.50 4.42
N VAL A 62 8.92 11.41 3.49
CA VAL A 62 9.47 12.77 3.51
C VAL A 62 8.85 13.60 4.63
N PRO A 63 9.58 14.57 5.21
CA PRO A 63 9.01 15.44 6.22
C PRO A 63 8.02 16.42 5.62
N GLY A 64 7.02 16.84 6.40
CA GLY A 64 6.02 17.80 5.95
C GLY A 64 4.99 17.22 5.00
N PHE A 65 4.50 18.01 4.07
CA PHE A 65 3.51 17.63 3.06
C PHE A 65 2.27 16.99 3.66
N VAL A 66 1.70 17.61 4.68
CA VAL A 66 0.60 17.03 5.47
C VAL A 66 -0.59 16.66 4.61
N LYS A 67 -1.01 17.55 3.70
CA LYS A 67 -2.17 17.27 2.82
C LYS A 67 -1.88 16.15 1.84
N LEU A 68 -0.67 16.14 1.26
CA LEU A 68 -0.29 15.11 0.32
C LEU A 68 -0.20 13.74 1.01
N LYS A 69 0.24 13.72 2.28
CA LYS A 69 0.21 12.50 3.09
C LYS A 69 -1.22 11.99 3.30
N GLU A 70 -2.17 12.89 3.54
CA GLU A 70 -3.58 12.49 3.64
C GLU A 70 -4.04 11.77 2.37
N TRP A 71 -3.66 12.29 1.21
CA TRP A 71 -3.99 11.66 -0.07
C TRP A 71 -3.31 10.30 -0.21
N ALA A 72 -2.05 10.18 0.22
CA ALA A 72 -1.33 8.91 0.18
C ALA A 72 -1.99 7.87 1.09
N TYR A 73 -2.37 8.22 2.31
CA TYR A 73 -3.10 7.32 3.20
C TYR A 73 -4.42 6.89 2.59
N ALA A 74 -5.17 7.82 2.01
CA ALA A 74 -6.44 7.51 1.34
C ALA A 74 -6.21 6.58 0.15
N GLY A 75 -5.20 6.85 -0.68
CA GLY A 75 -4.88 6.03 -1.84
C GLY A 75 -4.52 4.59 -1.46
N PHE A 76 -3.67 4.40 -0.47
CA PHE A 76 -3.33 3.07 0.03
C PHE A 76 -4.56 2.37 0.61
N THR A 77 -5.40 3.11 1.34
CA THR A 77 -6.63 2.56 1.91
C THR A 77 -7.51 1.98 0.82
N PHE A 78 -7.82 2.76 -0.21
CA PHE A 78 -8.66 2.29 -1.30
C PHE A 78 -8.01 1.17 -2.10
N ALA A 79 -6.71 1.26 -2.36
CA ALA A 79 -6.00 0.22 -3.12
C ALA A 79 -6.02 -1.12 -2.39
N TRP A 80 -5.80 -1.12 -1.08
CA TRP A 80 -5.79 -2.37 -0.31
C TRP A 80 -7.18 -2.90 0.00
N ILE A 81 -8.19 -2.03 0.15
CA ILE A 81 -9.59 -2.48 0.20
C ILE A 81 -9.94 -3.18 -1.12
N ALA A 82 -9.58 -2.57 -2.25
CA ALA A 82 -9.80 -3.18 -3.55
C ALA A 82 -9.09 -4.53 -3.70
N ALA A 83 -7.88 -4.64 -3.14
CA ALA A 83 -7.12 -5.90 -3.16
C ALA A 83 -7.80 -6.99 -2.32
N VAL A 84 -8.34 -6.64 -1.15
CA VAL A 84 -9.12 -7.58 -0.33
C VAL A 84 -10.32 -8.10 -1.12
N VAL A 85 -11.07 -7.18 -1.73
CA VAL A 85 -12.26 -7.54 -2.52
C VAL A 85 -11.86 -8.40 -3.72
N ALA A 86 -10.79 -8.03 -4.43
CA ALA A 86 -10.31 -8.75 -5.61
C ALA A 86 -9.95 -10.20 -5.29
N HIS A 87 -9.18 -10.42 -4.21
CA HIS A 87 -8.80 -11.76 -3.79
C HIS A 87 -9.99 -12.56 -3.29
N TYR A 88 -10.88 -11.94 -2.54
CA TYR A 88 -12.10 -12.59 -2.07
C TYR A 88 -12.96 -13.07 -3.25
N ARG A 89 -13.17 -12.22 -4.25
CA ARG A 89 -13.97 -12.54 -5.42
C ARG A 89 -13.31 -13.60 -6.32
N ALA A 90 -11.97 -13.64 -6.31
CA ALA A 90 -11.22 -14.65 -7.05
C ALA A 90 -11.18 -16.01 -6.33
N GLY A 91 -11.73 -16.09 -5.12
CA GLY A 91 -11.73 -17.32 -4.33
C GLY A 91 -10.42 -17.61 -3.64
N ASP A 92 -9.58 -16.61 -3.46
CA ASP A 92 -8.22 -16.79 -2.91
C ASP A 92 -8.18 -16.99 -1.40
N GLY A 93 -9.25 -16.68 -0.68
CA GLY A 93 -9.30 -16.91 0.76
C GLY A 93 -8.16 -16.30 1.55
N PRO A 94 -7.11 -17.09 1.90
CA PRO A 94 -6.01 -16.61 2.74
C PRO A 94 -5.25 -15.41 2.17
N GLU A 95 -5.13 -15.29 0.86
CA GLU A 95 -4.42 -14.19 0.21
C GLU A 95 -5.10 -12.85 0.44
N ALA A 96 -6.40 -12.83 0.73
CA ALA A 96 -7.11 -11.61 1.08
C ALA A 96 -6.69 -11.05 2.45
N LEU A 97 -6.10 -11.87 3.30
CA LEU A 97 -5.61 -11.44 4.62
C LEU A 97 -4.38 -10.54 4.53
N VAL A 98 -3.57 -10.65 3.48
CA VAL A 98 -2.35 -9.83 3.33
C VAL A 98 -2.70 -8.35 3.21
N PRO A 99 -3.54 -7.91 2.24
CA PRO A 99 -3.91 -6.50 2.18
C PRO A 99 -4.74 -6.05 3.39
N LEU A 100 -5.47 -6.95 4.02
CA LEU A 100 -6.19 -6.62 5.25
C LEU A 100 -5.22 -6.29 6.38
N ALA A 101 -4.15 -7.09 6.55
CA ALA A 101 -3.10 -6.81 7.52
C ALA A 101 -2.40 -5.48 7.23
N LEU A 102 -2.15 -5.18 5.95
CA LEU A 102 -1.56 -3.91 5.54
C LEU A 102 -2.47 -2.72 5.89
N LEU A 103 -3.78 -2.88 5.78
CA LEU A 103 -4.74 -1.85 6.21
C LEU A 103 -4.63 -1.57 7.71
N VAL A 104 -4.45 -2.60 8.53
CA VAL A 104 -4.26 -2.44 9.97
C VAL A 104 -2.97 -1.67 10.25
N VAL A 105 -1.87 -2.04 9.63
CA VAL A 105 -0.59 -1.34 9.80
C VAL A 105 -0.69 0.11 9.33
N LEU A 106 -1.37 0.34 8.21
CA LEU A 106 -1.61 1.69 7.69
C LEU A 106 -2.41 2.54 8.69
N ALA A 107 -3.44 1.96 9.30
CA ALA A 107 -4.24 2.64 10.32
C ALA A 107 -3.39 3.02 11.54
N ILE A 108 -2.50 2.14 11.98
CA ILE A 108 -1.58 2.45 13.08
C ILE A 108 -0.69 3.64 12.71
N SER A 109 -0.13 3.65 11.50
CA SER A 109 0.68 4.76 11.00
C SER A 109 -0.12 6.07 11.01
N TYR A 110 -1.33 6.04 10.47
CA TYR A 110 -2.18 7.23 10.38
C TYR A 110 -2.55 7.78 11.77
N LEU A 111 -2.99 6.90 12.66
CA LEU A 111 -3.48 7.30 14.00
C LEU A 111 -2.37 7.74 14.94
N THR A 112 -1.13 7.33 14.70
CA THR A 112 0.03 7.70 15.50
C THR A 112 0.87 8.80 14.86
N ARG A 113 0.42 9.34 13.73
CA ARG A 113 1.17 10.36 12.98
C ARG A 113 1.41 11.61 13.83
N PRO A 114 2.70 12.06 13.94
CA PRO A 114 3.01 13.26 14.71
C PRO A 114 2.46 14.52 14.06
N PRO A 115 2.20 15.59 14.84
CA PRO A 115 1.85 16.89 14.27
C PRO A 115 2.91 17.38 13.29
N GLY A 116 2.47 17.98 12.18
CA GLY A 116 3.36 18.48 11.15
C GLY A 116 3.85 17.45 10.14
N ARG A 117 3.42 16.23 10.30
CA ARG A 117 3.63 15.15 9.33
C ARG A 117 2.28 14.66 8.82
#